data_99f31f2874c3767374946c5eb7c2db04
#
_entry.id   99f31f2874c3767374946c5eb7c2db04
#
_cell.length_a   1.000
_cell.length_b   1.000
_cell.length_c   1.000
_cell.angle_alpha   90.00
_cell.angle_beta   90.00
_cell.angle_gamma   90.00
#
_symmetry.space_group_name_H-M   'P 1'
#
loop_
_entity.id
_entity.type
_entity.pdbx_description
1 polymer ?
#
loop_
_entity_poly.entity_id
_entity_poly.type
_entity_poly.pdbx_seq_one_letter_code
_entity_poly.pdbx_strand_id
1 'polypeptide(L)'
;MGKYFGTDGVRGVAGADLTCEMAMLIGRGAAAVLTSSTGHKPRILIGKDTRQSGDMLEAALTAGLCSVGADVESLGVVPTPAVAYLVRKYNADAGVVISASHNPMEFNGIKIFAGTGYKLPDEVENEIEAYIDNKCAGLKLATGDDVGRVTYRTDGIKDYADHLYESINGDLSGLNVCIDCANGASAAVARQLFPRLGSKCTFIGVEPDGKNINAGVGSTHLDNLEKAVIEGGFDCGIAFDGDADRCLACDEKGQEIDGDKVIALLSMNMKEKGRLDGNTAVVTVMSNLGFIKFMESQGIHTEKTAVGDRYVLENMRENGYAIGGEQSGHVILLHHATTGDGELTAGKLLKLLAESGKKMSELNGIYAQYPQVLVNVVANAAQKAAYKGDKVLADFIENEQQKLMDMGRVLVRVSGTEPKIRVMVEGQDLEAIDLCAKRIVDKINERIIEG
;
A
#
# COMPACT_ATOMS: atom_id res chain seq x y z
N MET A 1 7.87 13.44 -8.78
CA MET A 1 6.81 13.77 -7.79
C MET A 1 6.27 15.14 -8.10
N GLY A 2 4.97 15.27 -8.21
CA GLY A 2 4.26 16.51 -8.43
C GLY A 2 4.23 17.42 -7.21
N LYS A 3 3.53 18.52 -7.35
CA LYS A 3 3.30 19.51 -6.28
C LYS A 3 2.26 19.06 -5.27
N TYR A 4 1.22 18.36 -5.76
CA TYR A 4 0.08 17.84 -4.98
C TYR A 4 0.07 16.32 -4.93
N PHE A 5 0.35 15.65 -6.06
CA PHE A 5 0.43 14.20 -6.12
C PHE A 5 1.75 13.69 -5.55
N GLY A 6 1.65 12.86 -4.53
CA GLY A 6 2.76 12.07 -3.99
C GLY A 6 2.90 10.71 -4.70
N THR A 7 3.57 9.75 -4.09
CA THR A 7 3.67 8.37 -4.62
C THR A 7 2.34 7.61 -4.60
N ASP A 8 1.37 8.09 -3.81
CA ASP A 8 0.08 7.42 -3.61
C ASP A 8 -1.09 8.43 -3.57
N GLY A 9 -1.20 9.26 -4.61
CA GLY A 9 -2.22 10.28 -4.76
C GLY A 9 -1.99 11.56 -3.97
N VAL A 10 -3.02 12.39 -3.87
CA VAL A 10 -3.02 13.63 -3.07
C VAL A 10 -3.44 13.26 -1.65
N ARG A 11 -2.65 13.63 -0.64
CA ARG A 11 -2.94 13.38 0.77
C ARG A 11 -2.78 14.63 1.62
N GLY A 12 -3.59 14.74 2.69
CA GLY A 12 -3.48 15.83 3.65
C GLY A 12 -4.47 15.70 4.78
N VAL A 13 -4.43 16.63 5.73
CA VAL A 13 -5.44 16.77 6.77
C VAL A 13 -6.73 17.24 6.10
N ALA A 14 -7.80 16.45 6.26
CA ALA A 14 -9.09 16.73 5.65
C ALA A 14 -9.69 18.04 6.17
N GLY A 15 -10.11 18.92 5.27
CA GLY A 15 -10.63 20.24 5.58
C GLY A 15 -9.56 21.33 5.83
N ALA A 16 -8.29 20.96 5.90
CA ALA A 16 -7.18 21.91 6.03
C ALA A 16 -6.28 21.90 4.78
N ASP A 17 -5.59 20.78 4.53
CA ASP A 17 -4.74 20.60 3.35
C ASP A 17 -5.55 20.07 2.16
N LEU A 18 -6.41 19.06 2.40
CA LEU A 18 -7.31 18.48 1.43
C LEU A 18 -8.72 19.01 1.67
N THR A 19 -9.05 20.14 1.03
CA THR A 19 -10.34 20.83 1.17
C THR A 19 -11.36 20.38 0.14
N CYS A 20 -12.64 20.77 0.32
CA CYS A 20 -13.69 20.55 -0.69
C CYS A 20 -13.35 21.22 -2.02
N GLU A 21 -12.77 22.42 -1.98
CA GLU A 21 -12.36 23.15 -3.19
C GLU A 21 -11.28 22.38 -3.94
N MET A 22 -10.30 21.83 -3.21
CA MET A 22 -9.24 21.00 -3.80
C MET A 22 -9.83 19.73 -4.42
N ALA A 23 -10.70 19.02 -3.72
CA ALA A 23 -11.35 17.81 -4.23
C ALA A 23 -12.17 18.09 -5.50
N MET A 24 -12.90 19.22 -5.54
CA MET A 24 -13.64 19.65 -6.73
C MET A 24 -12.71 19.96 -7.90
N LEU A 25 -11.58 20.64 -7.66
CA LEU A 25 -10.60 20.94 -8.71
C LEU A 25 -9.92 19.66 -9.22
N ILE A 26 -9.58 18.72 -8.35
CA ILE A 26 -9.07 17.40 -8.73
C ILE A 26 -10.08 16.69 -9.64
N GLY A 27 -11.36 16.69 -9.28
CA GLY A 27 -12.42 16.08 -10.08
C GLY A 27 -12.52 16.69 -11.49
N ARG A 28 -12.51 18.03 -11.59
CA ARG A 28 -12.52 18.74 -12.89
C ARG A 28 -11.29 18.43 -13.73
N GLY A 29 -10.10 18.53 -13.14
CA GLY A 29 -8.84 18.25 -13.83
C GLY A 29 -8.74 16.80 -14.29
N ALA A 30 -9.09 15.85 -13.41
CA ALA A 30 -9.08 14.43 -13.74
C ALA A 30 -10.04 14.09 -14.90
N ALA A 31 -11.27 14.59 -14.86
CA ALA A 31 -12.20 14.38 -15.97
C ALA A 31 -11.66 15.00 -17.28
N ALA A 32 -11.14 16.23 -17.25
CA ALA A 32 -10.61 16.89 -18.43
C ALA A 32 -9.45 16.13 -19.06
N VAL A 33 -8.51 15.63 -18.26
CA VAL A 33 -7.31 14.92 -18.74
C VAL A 33 -7.65 13.51 -19.21
N LEU A 34 -8.33 12.72 -18.34
CA LEU A 34 -8.53 11.29 -18.60
C LEU A 34 -9.57 11.01 -19.68
N THR A 35 -10.41 11.98 -20.00
CA THR A 35 -11.51 11.78 -20.95
C THR A 35 -11.41 12.67 -22.21
N SER A 36 -10.30 13.37 -22.37
CA SER A 36 -10.05 14.26 -23.51
C SER A 36 -10.15 13.57 -24.88
N SER A 37 -9.88 12.27 -24.90
CA SER A 37 -9.88 11.43 -26.11
C SER A 37 -11.06 10.46 -26.21
N THR A 38 -11.99 10.46 -25.23
CA THR A 38 -13.14 9.55 -25.27
C THR A 38 -14.20 10.06 -26.24
N GLY A 39 -14.72 9.17 -27.09
CA GLY A 39 -15.82 9.48 -28.02
C GLY A 39 -17.20 9.32 -27.38
N HIS A 40 -17.31 9.15 -26.08
CA HIS A 40 -18.52 8.94 -25.30
C HIS A 40 -18.52 9.80 -24.03
N LYS A 41 -19.65 9.88 -23.36
CA LYS A 41 -19.76 10.57 -22.07
C LYS A 41 -18.94 9.81 -21.01
N PRO A 42 -17.97 10.47 -20.34
CA PRO A 42 -17.08 9.80 -19.41
C PRO A 42 -17.81 9.21 -18.22
N ARG A 43 -17.36 8.05 -17.75
CA ARG A 43 -17.88 7.36 -16.57
C ARG A 43 -16.78 7.07 -15.57
N ILE A 44 -16.92 7.61 -14.36
CA ILE A 44 -15.92 7.55 -13.29
C ILE A 44 -16.50 6.80 -12.09
N LEU A 45 -15.79 5.77 -11.63
CA LEU A 45 -16.12 5.08 -10.38
C LEU A 45 -15.53 5.83 -9.21
N ILE A 46 -16.25 5.92 -8.08
CA ILE A 46 -15.72 6.45 -6.81
C ILE A 46 -15.96 5.43 -5.70
N GLY A 47 -14.87 5.04 -5.02
CA GLY A 47 -14.90 4.30 -3.78
C GLY A 47 -14.26 5.08 -2.64
N LYS A 48 -14.54 4.72 -1.40
CA LYS A 48 -13.95 5.36 -0.22
C LYS A 48 -13.75 4.37 0.92
N ASP A 49 -12.89 4.74 1.88
CA ASP A 49 -12.82 4.07 3.16
C ASP A 49 -13.90 4.58 4.14
N THR A 50 -13.80 4.20 5.40
CA THR A 50 -14.81 4.48 6.42
C THR A 50 -14.66 5.83 7.10
N ARG A 51 -13.69 6.68 6.72
CA ARG A 51 -13.45 8.00 7.34
C ARG A 51 -14.66 8.91 7.18
N GLN A 52 -15.03 9.61 8.26
CA GLN A 52 -16.13 10.57 8.24
C GLN A 52 -15.93 11.68 7.18
N SER A 53 -14.67 12.12 6.95
CA SER A 53 -14.35 13.11 5.93
C SER A 53 -14.55 12.61 4.49
N GLY A 54 -14.70 11.29 4.30
CA GLY A 54 -14.94 10.68 3.00
C GLY A 54 -16.21 11.18 2.33
N ASP A 55 -17.30 11.35 3.07
CA ASP A 55 -18.58 11.81 2.54
C ASP A 55 -18.49 13.23 1.98
N MET A 56 -17.82 14.13 2.70
CA MET A 56 -17.60 15.51 2.29
C MET A 56 -16.74 15.59 1.02
N LEU A 57 -15.64 14.82 0.98
CA LEU A 57 -14.72 14.81 -0.16
C LEU A 57 -15.34 14.15 -1.39
N GLU A 58 -16.12 13.07 -1.21
CA GLU A 58 -16.86 12.42 -2.30
C GLU A 58 -17.87 13.38 -2.93
N ALA A 59 -18.64 14.11 -2.12
CA ALA A 59 -19.60 15.08 -2.62
C ALA A 59 -18.93 16.19 -3.45
N ALA A 60 -17.81 16.74 -2.97
CA ALA A 60 -17.06 17.78 -3.65
C ALA A 60 -16.42 17.29 -4.95
N LEU A 61 -15.77 16.13 -4.92
CA LEU A 61 -15.18 15.48 -6.08
C LEU A 61 -16.23 15.19 -7.15
N THR A 62 -17.36 14.61 -6.74
CA THR A 62 -18.50 14.30 -7.62
C THR A 62 -19.06 15.55 -8.27
N ALA A 63 -19.23 16.65 -7.52
CA ALA A 63 -19.65 17.92 -8.09
C ALA A 63 -18.65 18.44 -9.14
N GLY A 64 -17.35 18.30 -8.88
CA GLY A 64 -16.28 18.62 -9.84
C GLY A 64 -16.43 17.84 -11.14
N LEU A 65 -16.51 16.51 -11.06
CA LEU A 65 -16.65 15.59 -12.18
C LEU A 65 -17.92 15.89 -13.02
N CYS A 66 -19.07 15.96 -12.36
CA CYS A 66 -20.35 16.21 -13.03
C CYS A 66 -20.40 17.59 -13.69
N SER A 67 -19.72 18.60 -13.10
CA SER A 67 -19.69 19.96 -13.64
C SER A 67 -19.00 20.09 -15.01
N VAL A 68 -18.20 19.10 -15.38
CA VAL A 68 -17.51 19.03 -16.69
C VAL A 68 -18.03 17.89 -17.57
N GLY A 69 -19.17 17.28 -17.18
CA GLY A 69 -19.90 16.33 -18.01
C GLY A 69 -19.63 14.86 -17.75
N ALA A 70 -18.79 14.50 -16.78
CA ALA A 70 -18.53 13.10 -16.44
C ALA A 70 -19.67 12.51 -15.57
N ASP A 71 -20.15 11.33 -15.94
CA ASP A 71 -21.05 10.56 -15.07
C ASP A 71 -20.26 9.88 -13.95
N VAL A 72 -20.83 9.88 -12.76
CA VAL A 72 -20.23 9.28 -11.56
C VAL A 72 -21.02 8.07 -11.10
N GLU A 73 -20.33 6.99 -10.80
CA GLU A 73 -20.91 5.79 -10.22
C GLU A 73 -20.25 5.55 -8.85
N SER A 74 -20.98 5.85 -7.77
CA SER A 74 -20.47 5.63 -6.40
C SER A 74 -20.58 4.15 -6.03
N LEU A 75 -19.47 3.60 -5.56
CA LEU A 75 -19.34 2.24 -5.02
C LEU A 75 -19.58 2.19 -3.49
N GLY A 76 -19.63 3.38 -2.85
CA GLY A 76 -19.67 3.47 -1.40
C GLY A 76 -18.34 3.07 -0.74
N VAL A 77 -18.41 2.41 0.41
CA VAL A 77 -17.23 1.93 1.13
C VAL A 77 -16.75 0.62 0.53
N VAL A 78 -15.57 0.67 -0.12
CA VAL A 78 -14.93 -0.48 -0.78
C VAL A 78 -13.40 -0.38 -0.66
N PRO A 79 -12.67 -1.50 -0.64
CA PRO A 79 -11.21 -1.53 -0.69
C PRO A 79 -10.61 -0.79 -1.90
N THR A 80 -9.42 -0.22 -1.71
CA THR A 80 -8.66 0.39 -2.83
C THR A 80 -8.48 -0.58 -4.01
N PRO A 81 -8.03 -1.84 -3.82
CA PRO A 81 -7.90 -2.78 -4.92
C PRO A 81 -9.24 -3.15 -5.58
N ALA A 82 -10.35 -3.06 -4.85
CA ALA A 82 -11.68 -3.26 -5.45
C ALA A 82 -11.97 -2.22 -6.54
N VAL A 83 -11.65 -0.93 -6.30
CA VAL A 83 -11.83 0.11 -7.32
C VAL A 83 -10.95 -0.16 -8.54
N ALA A 84 -9.68 -0.51 -8.33
CA ALA A 84 -8.76 -0.86 -9.42
C ALA A 84 -9.24 -2.05 -10.27
N TYR A 85 -9.88 -3.03 -9.65
CA TYR A 85 -10.50 -4.15 -10.35
C TYR A 85 -11.80 -3.77 -11.06
N LEU A 86 -12.71 -3.07 -10.36
CA LEU A 86 -14.04 -2.77 -10.84
C LEU A 86 -14.03 -1.75 -12.00
N VAL A 87 -13.06 -0.83 -12.05
CA VAL A 87 -12.91 0.08 -13.18
C VAL A 87 -12.73 -0.69 -14.49
N ARG A 88 -11.99 -1.77 -14.48
CA ARG A 88 -11.79 -2.67 -15.61
C ARG A 88 -13.03 -3.51 -15.89
N LYS A 89 -13.60 -4.12 -14.84
CA LYS A 89 -14.77 -4.99 -14.94
C LYS A 89 -15.97 -4.27 -15.54
N TYR A 90 -16.18 -3.02 -15.15
CA TYR A 90 -17.32 -2.23 -15.62
C TYR A 90 -17.00 -1.35 -16.83
N ASN A 91 -15.78 -1.44 -17.37
CA ASN A 91 -15.31 -0.62 -18.50
C ASN A 91 -15.53 0.89 -18.22
N ALA A 92 -15.23 1.35 -17.01
CA ALA A 92 -15.23 2.76 -16.67
C ALA A 92 -13.93 3.43 -17.16
N ASP A 93 -13.98 4.74 -17.42
CA ASP A 93 -12.83 5.48 -17.96
C ASP A 93 -11.78 5.74 -16.89
N ALA A 94 -12.21 5.87 -15.62
CA ALA A 94 -11.32 5.98 -14.47
C ALA A 94 -12.00 5.50 -13.19
N GLY A 95 -11.17 5.25 -12.16
CA GLY A 95 -11.60 4.98 -10.80
C GLY A 95 -10.92 5.92 -9.81
N VAL A 96 -11.64 6.38 -8.82
CA VAL A 96 -11.11 7.24 -7.75
C VAL A 96 -11.37 6.59 -6.41
N VAL A 97 -10.35 6.61 -5.55
CA VAL A 97 -10.46 6.16 -4.16
C VAL A 97 -10.21 7.32 -3.23
N ILE A 98 -11.12 7.50 -2.27
CA ILE A 98 -10.99 8.50 -1.20
C ILE A 98 -10.55 7.78 0.06
N SER A 99 -9.25 7.80 0.33
CA SER A 99 -8.61 7.16 1.47
C SER A 99 -7.21 7.71 1.73
N ALA A 100 -6.78 7.65 2.99
CA ALA A 100 -5.39 7.86 3.39
C ALA A 100 -4.75 6.57 3.94
N SER A 101 -5.23 5.38 3.52
CA SER A 101 -4.69 4.07 3.87
C SER A 101 -4.56 3.89 5.41
N HIS A 102 -3.35 3.72 5.90
CA HIS A 102 -3.04 3.46 7.32
C HIS A 102 -2.96 4.73 8.20
N ASN A 103 -3.12 5.92 7.64
CA ASN A 103 -3.05 7.17 8.44
C ASN A 103 -4.21 7.28 9.44
N PRO A 104 -4.06 8.06 10.52
CA PRO A 104 -5.16 8.40 11.44
C PRO A 104 -6.33 9.09 10.72
N MET A 105 -7.48 9.17 11.40
CA MET A 105 -8.76 9.61 10.81
C MET A 105 -8.79 11.06 10.34
N GLU A 106 -7.92 11.92 10.86
CA GLU A 106 -7.80 13.32 10.48
C GLU A 106 -7.29 13.50 9.04
N PHE A 107 -6.50 12.54 8.54
CA PHE A 107 -6.00 12.52 7.18
C PHE A 107 -7.02 11.90 6.24
N ASN A 108 -6.98 12.36 4.99
CA ASN A 108 -7.63 11.68 3.87
C ASN A 108 -6.79 11.85 2.61
N GLY A 109 -7.17 11.19 1.53
CA GLY A 109 -6.46 11.25 0.26
C GLY A 109 -7.39 10.99 -0.92
N ILE A 110 -6.91 11.33 -2.12
CA ILE A 110 -7.57 11.03 -3.39
C ILE A 110 -6.56 10.35 -4.28
N LYS A 111 -6.81 9.07 -4.59
CA LYS A 111 -6.02 8.24 -5.50
C LYS A 111 -6.81 8.05 -6.80
N ILE A 112 -6.14 8.10 -7.95
CA ILE A 112 -6.80 7.96 -9.24
C ILE A 112 -6.20 6.77 -10.00
N PHE A 113 -7.08 5.93 -10.53
CA PHE A 113 -6.77 4.81 -11.40
C PHE A 113 -7.29 5.09 -12.80
N ALA A 114 -6.49 4.81 -13.81
CA ALA A 114 -6.93 4.82 -15.21
C ALA A 114 -7.94 3.69 -15.47
N GLY A 115 -8.63 3.71 -16.58
CA GLY A 115 -9.56 2.65 -17.04
C GLY A 115 -8.90 1.26 -17.13
N THR A 116 -7.58 1.21 -17.19
CA THR A 116 -6.76 -0.01 -17.14
C THR A 116 -6.62 -0.61 -15.72
N GLY A 117 -7.05 0.11 -14.68
CA GLY A 117 -6.91 -0.30 -13.28
C GLY A 117 -5.53 -0.03 -12.68
N TYR A 118 -4.62 0.60 -13.41
CA TYR A 118 -3.33 1.06 -12.89
C TYR A 118 -3.41 2.50 -12.39
N LYS A 119 -2.55 2.86 -11.44
CA LYS A 119 -2.33 4.26 -11.04
C LYS A 119 -1.88 5.09 -12.25
N LEU A 120 -2.14 6.40 -12.19
CA LEU A 120 -1.76 7.31 -13.27
C LEU A 120 -0.23 7.45 -13.37
N PRO A 121 0.31 7.58 -14.58
CA PRO A 121 1.69 8.02 -14.79
C PRO A 121 1.92 9.46 -14.30
N ASP A 122 3.16 9.81 -13.92
CA ASP A 122 3.53 11.15 -13.45
C ASP A 122 3.14 12.26 -14.42
N GLU A 123 3.26 12.01 -15.73
CA GLU A 123 2.90 12.97 -16.77
C GLU A 123 1.42 13.35 -16.72
N VAL A 124 0.55 12.35 -16.50
CA VAL A 124 -0.91 12.55 -16.40
C VAL A 124 -1.27 13.26 -15.10
N GLU A 125 -0.63 12.89 -13.98
CA GLU A 125 -0.79 13.58 -12.71
C GLU A 125 -0.35 15.06 -12.82
N ASN A 126 0.77 15.36 -13.48
CA ASN A 126 1.25 16.72 -13.70
C ASN A 126 0.27 17.55 -14.58
N GLU A 127 -0.38 16.92 -15.56
CA GLU A 127 -1.43 17.60 -16.33
C GLU A 127 -2.64 17.95 -15.46
N ILE A 128 -3.06 17.05 -14.57
CA ILE A 128 -4.13 17.34 -13.60
C ILE A 128 -3.71 18.47 -12.65
N GLU A 129 -2.48 18.47 -12.17
CA GLU A 129 -1.93 19.53 -11.31
C GLU A 129 -1.95 20.91 -12.01
N ALA A 130 -1.67 20.95 -13.32
CA ALA A 130 -1.76 22.19 -14.08
C ALA A 130 -3.19 22.77 -14.11
N TYR A 131 -4.22 21.91 -14.16
CA TYR A 131 -5.60 22.33 -13.99
C TYR A 131 -5.90 22.84 -12.59
N ILE A 132 -5.37 22.19 -11.56
CA ILE A 132 -5.54 22.63 -10.16
C ILE A 132 -4.89 24.00 -9.95
N ASP A 133 -3.66 24.20 -10.40
CA ASP A 133 -2.90 25.45 -10.24
C ASP A 133 -3.59 26.66 -10.91
N ASN A 134 -4.19 26.47 -12.07
CA ASN A 134 -4.95 27.51 -12.75
C ASN A 134 -6.43 27.56 -12.37
N LYS A 135 -6.83 26.82 -11.30
CA LYS A 135 -8.22 26.73 -10.80
C LYS A 135 -9.21 26.26 -11.88
N CYS A 136 -8.75 25.38 -12.77
CA CYS A 136 -9.51 24.88 -13.93
C CYS A 136 -10.03 26.03 -14.84
N ALA A 137 -9.33 27.16 -14.90
CA ALA A 137 -9.68 28.27 -15.78
C ALA A 137 -9.66 27.81 -17.24
N GLY A 138 -10.68 28.19 -18.00
CA GLY A 138 -10.82 27.81 -19.41
C GLY A 138 -11.49 26.46 -19.66
N LEU A 139 -11.74 25.64 -18.63
CA LEU A 139 -12.59 24.45 -18.80
C LEU A 139 -14.04 24.88 -19.09
N LYS A 140 -14.60 24.31 -20.13
CA LYS A 140 -16.03 24.48 -20.46
C LYS A 140 -16.83 23.67 -19.43
N LEU A 141 -17.67 24.36 -18.67
CA LEU A 141 -18.63 23.69 -17.79
C LEU A 141 -19.80 23.13 -18.62
N ALA A 142 -20.24 21.95 -18.23
CA ALA A 142 -21.41 21.30 -18.82
C ALA A 142 -22.69 22.03 -18.42
N THR A 143 -23.65 22.04 -19.33
CA THR A 143 -24.98 22.68 -19.13
C THR A 143 -26.07 21.76 -19.66
N GLY A 144 -27.28 21.87 -19.14
CA GLY A 144 -28.44 21.10 -19.61
C GLY A 144 -28.19 19.59 -19.53
N ASP A 145 -28.37 18.90 -20.64
CA ASP A 145 -28.24 17.44 -20.76
C ASP A 145 -26.77 16.93 -20.67
N ASP A 146 -25.81 17.84 -20.88
CA ASP A 146 -24.38 17.50 -20.80
C ASP A 146 -23.88 17.35 -19.35
N VAL A 147 -24.62 17.88 -18.37
CA VAL A 147 -24.21 17.72 -16.92
C VAL A 147 -24.15 16.24 -16.56
N GLY A 148 -23.08 15.86 -15.84
CA GLY A 148 -22.90 14.50 -15.35
C GLY A 148 -23.99 14.06 -14.38
N ARG A 149 -24.27 12.76 -14.36
CA ARG A 149 -25.22 12.14 -13.43
C ARG A 149 -24.50 11.33 -12.38
N VAL A 150 -25.14 11.18 -11.22
CA VAL A 150 -24.66 10.31 -10.13
C VAL A 150 -25.56 9.08 -10.05
N THR A 151 -24.94 7.92 -10.01
CA THR A 151 -25.60 6.64 -9.76
C THR A 151 -24.89 5.92 -8.62
N TYR A 152 -25.56 4.95 -8.00
CA TYR A 152 -25.02 4.17 -6.88
C TYR A 152 -25.02 2.69 -7.25
N ARG A 153 -23.87 2.04 -7.10
CA ARG A 153 -23.71 0.62 -7.39
C ARG A 153 -23.56 -0.17 -6.11
N THR A 154 -24.43 -1.12 -5.89
CA THR A 154 -24.49 -1.92 -4.65
C THR A 154 -23.85 -3.30 -4.78
N ASP A 155 -23.59 -3.75 -6.01
CA ASP A 155 -23.02 -5.08 -6.32
C ASP A 155 -21.48 -5.12 -6.38
N GLY A 156 -20.82 -3.95 -6.27
CA GLY A 156 -19.37 -3.84 -6.36
C GLY A 156 -18.60 -4.74 -5.37
N ILE A 157 -19.06 -4.79 -4.11
CA ILE A 157 -18.46 -5.65 -3.07
C ILE A 157 -18.56 -7.13 -3.47
N LYS A 158 -19.76 -7.54 -3.91
CA LYS A 158 -19.99 -8.94 -4.35
C LYS A 158 -19.12 -9.29 -5.55
N ASP A 159 -19.09 -8.42 -6.54
CA ASP A 159 -18.31 -8.63 -7.77
C ASP A 159 -16.81 -8.72 -7.51
N TYR A 160 -16.32 -7.93 -6.56
CA TYR A 160 -14.92 -8.01 -6.15
C TYR A 160 -14.66 -9.28 -5.30
N ALA A 161 -15.53 -9.61 -4.37
CA ALA A 161 -15.41 -10.86 -3.59
C ALA A 161 -15.45 -12.12 -4.49
N ASP A 162 -16.27 -12.11 -5.55
CA ASP A 162 -16.29 -13.19 -6.55
C ASP A 162 -14.96 -13.31 -7.29
N HIS A 163 -14.36 -12.18 -7.71
CA HIS A 163 -13.04 -12.14 -8.32
C HIS A 163 -11.95 -12.69 -7.40
N LEU A 164 -11.96 -12.29 -6.13
CA LEU A 164 -11.00 -12.79 -5.14
C LEU A 164 -11.16 -14.28 -4.92
N TYR A 165 -12.40 -14.75 -4.78
CA TYR A 165 -12.71 -16.19 -4.63
C TYR A 165 -12.13 -17.02 -5.80
N GLU A 166 -12.36 -16.59 -7.03
CA GLU A 166 -11.83 -17.22 -8.23
C GLU A 166 -10.29 -17.14 -8.30
N SER A 167 -9.74 -15.98 -7.94
CA SER A 167 -8.28 -15.75 -7.96
C SER A 167 -7.56 -16.59 -6.92
N ILE A 168 -8.08 -16.69 -5.70
CA ILE A 168 -7.50 -17.49 -4.63
C ILE A 168 -7.60 -18.97 -5.01
N ASN A 169 -8.78 -19.41 -5.46
CA ASN A 169 -9.05 -20.78 -5.90
C ASN A 169 -8.48 -21.81 -4.92
N GLY A 170 -8.92 -21.75 -3.68
CA GLY A 170 -8.44 -22.57 -2.57
C GLY A 170 -9.56 -23.04 -1.65
N ASP A 171 -9.29 -24.11 -0.90
CA ASP A 171 -10.13 -24.58 0.21
C ASP A 171 -9.40 -24.25 1.53
N LEU A 172 -10.03 -23.43 2.35
CA LEU A 172 -9.52 -23.03 3.67
C LEU A 172 -10.22 -23.80 4.81
N SER A 173 -10.96 -24.88 4.48
CA SER A 173 -11.65 -25.70 5.46
C SER A 173 -10.67 -26.24 6.50
N GLY A 174 -11.06 -26.15 7.76
CA GLY A 174 -10.22 -26.57 8.89
C GLY A 174 -9.39 -25.45 9.51
N LEU A 175 -9.25 -24.28 8.85
CA LEU A 175 -8.59 -23.12 9.44
C LEU A 175 -9.56 -22.31 10.32
N ASN A 176 -9.10 -21.92 11.49
CA ASN A 176 -9.74 -21.00 12.42
C ASN A 176 -8.92 -19.71 12.50
N VAL A 177 -9.42 -18.61 11.89
CA VAL A 177 -8.65 -17.39 11.63
C VAL A 177 -9.28 -16.19 12.34
N CYS A 178 -8.47 -15.37 12.99
CA CYS A 178 -8.86 -14.04 13.47
C CYS A 178 -8.49 -12.99 12.41
N ILE A 179 -9.44 -12.15 12.00
CA ILE A 179 -9.26 -11.17 10.93
C ILE A 179 -9.56 -9.76 11.47
N ASP A 180 -8.56 -8.90 11.48
CA ASP A 180 -8.68 -7.49 11.83
C ASP A 180 -8.86 -6.65 10.56
N CYS A 181 -10.03 -6.02 10.45
CA CYS A 181 -10.39 -5.17 9.32
C CYS A 181 -10.12 -3.68 9.56
N ALA A 182 -9.35 -3.31 10.58
CA ALA A 182 -8.91 -1.93 10.87
C ALA A 182 -10.06 -0.90 11.05
N ASN A 183 -11.30 -1.33 11.29
CA ASN A 183 -12.51 -0.50 11.13
C ASN A 183 -12.56 0.19 9.75
N GLY A 184 -11.97 -0.42 8.74
CA GLY A 184 -11.77 0.08 7.39
C GLY A 184 -12.68 -0.56 6.35
N ALA A 185 -12.25 -0.47 5.09
CA ALA A 185 -13.04 -0.85 3.92
C ALA A 185 -13.13 -2.36 3.67
N SER A 186 -12.23 -3.17 4.26
CA SER A 186 -12.19 -4.64 4.04
C SER A 186 -13.37 -5.40 4.64
N ALA A 187 -14.00 -4.90 5.70
CA ALA A 187 -14.94 -5.67 6.53
C ALA A 187 -16.07 -6.35 5.74
N ALA A 188 -16.63 -5.66 4.74
CA ALA A 188 -17.75 -6.18 3.96
C ALA A 188 -17.33 -7.28 2.99
N VAL A 189 -16.15 -7.17 2.40
CA VAL A 189 -15.57 -8.17 1.47
C VAL A 189 -15.05 -9.37 2.26
N ALA A 190 -14.29 -9.15 3.33
CA ALA A 190 -13.71 -10.22 4.15
C ALA A 190 -14.78 -11.15 4.72
N ARG A 191 -15.90 -10.58 5.21
CA ARG A 191 -17.04 -11.36 5.72
C ARG A 191 -17.73 -12.24 4.65
N GLN A 192 -17.67 -11.87 3.37
CA GLN A 192 -18.20 -12.66 2.28
C GLN A 192 -17.18 -13.68 1.76
N LEU A 193 -15.92 -13.31 1.68
CA LEU A 193 -14.86 -14.06 1.02
C LEU A 193 -14.37 -15.25 1.86
N PHE A 194 -13.86 -15.00 3.07
CA PHE A 194 -13.15 -16.02 3.84
C PHE A 194 -14.06 -17.17 4.33
N PRO A 195 -15.29 -16.93 4.82
CA PRO A 195 -16.22 -18.03 5.12
C PRO A 195 -16.62 -18.83 3.88
N ARG A 196 -16.76 -18.17 2.72
CA ARG A 196 -17.06 -18.84 1.46
C ARG A 196 -15.91 -19.75 0.99
N LEU A 197 -14.66 -19.40 1.32
CA LEU A 197 -13.48 -20.24 1.10
C LEU A 197 -13.40 -21.43 2.09
N GLY A 198 -14.28 -21.49 3.09
CA GLY A 198 -14.38 -22.60 4.04
C GLY A 198 -13.75 -22.33 5.41
N SER A 199 -13.06 -21.21 5.64
CA SER A 199 -12.46 -20.95 6.94
C SER A 199 -13.49 -20.52 7.99
N LYS A 200 -13.26 -20.95 9.24
CA LYS A 200 -13.95 -20.37 10.40
C LYS A 200 -13.28 -19.06 10.75
N CYS A 201 -14.05 -17.97 10.73
CA CYS A 201 -13.51 -16.63 10.95
C CYS A 201 -14.11 -15.94 12.15
N THR A 202 -13.26 -15.28 12.93
CA THR A 202 -13.66 -14.25 13.89
C THR A 202 -13.14 -12.91 13.38
N PHE A 203 -14.02 -11.91 13.35
CA PHE A 203 -13.68 -10.59 12.83
C PHE A 203 -13.59 -9.57 13.95
N ILE A 204 -12.52 -8.80 13.98
CA ILE A 204 -12.31 -7.64 14.86
C ILE A 204 -12.07 -6.40 14.00
N GLY A 205 -12.16 -5.20 14.58
CA GLY A 205 -12.01 -3.97 13.81
C GLY A 205 -13.06 -3.83 12.70
N VAL A 206 -14.33 -4.14 12.98
CA VAL A 206 -15.42 -4.22 11.97
C VAL A 206 -16.63 -3.34 12.30
N GLU A 207 -16.48 -2.41 13.23
CA GLU A 207 -17.53 -1.47 13.66
C GLU A 207 -17.08 -0.02 13.44
N PRO A 208 -16.96 0.43 12.17
CA PRO A 208 -16.52 1.78 11.87
C PRO A 208 -17.53 2.83 12.35
N ASP A 209 -17.06 3.86 13.03
CA ASP A 209 -17.83 5.02 13.46
C ASP A 209 -17.44 6.32 12.73
N GLY A 210 -16.57 6.21 11.71
CA GLY A 210 -16.02 7.33 10.96
C GLY A 210 -14.77 7.95 11.56
N LYS A 211 -14.39 7.57 12.79
CA LYS A 211 -13.27 8.15 13.56
C LYS A 211 -12.26 7.11 14.04
N ASN A 212 -12.67 5.86 14.12
CA ASN A 212 -11.88 4.77 14.69
C ASN A 212 -11.09 3.94 13.68
N ILE A 213 -11.03 4.34 12.43
CA ILE A 213 -10.22 3.67 11.39
C ILE A 213 -8.74 3.65 11.81
N ASN A 214 -8.08 2.49 11.76
CA ASN A 214 -6.69 2.24 12.19
C ASN A 214 -6.38 2.60 13.66
N ALA A 215 -7.37 2.94 14.47
CA ALA A 215 -7.14 3.37 15.85
C ALA A 215 -6.88 2.16 16.77
N GLY A 216 -5.62 1.80 16.97
CA GLY A 216 -5.19 0.66 17.76
C GLY A 216 -5.62 -0.70 17.17
N VAL A 217 -5.90 -0.74 15.88
CA VAL A 217 -6.31 -1.93 15.12
C VAL A 217 -5.67 -1.91 13.74
N GLY A 218 -5.72 -3.04 13.05
CA GLY A 218 -5.21 -3.20 11.69
C GLY A 218 -3.70 -3.39 11.60
N SER A 219 -3.17 -3.33 10.38
CA SER A 219 -1.79 -3.72 10.06
C SER A 219 -0.69 -2.84 10.69
N THR A 220 -1.03 -1.69 11.25
CA THR A 220 -0.09 -0.81 11.96
C THR A 220 -0.13 -1.00 13.49
N HIS A 221 -1.05 -1.82 14.01
CA HIS A 221 -1.27 -2.05 15.43
C HIS A 221 -1.69 -3.51 15.66
N LEU A 222 -0.74 -4.44 15.60
CA LEU A 222 -1.02 -5.88 15.67
C LEU A 222 -1.30 -6.39 17.09
N ASP A 223 -0.94 -5.64 18.15
CA ASP A 223 -1.02 -6.09 19.56
C ASP A 223 -2.40 -6.70 19.92
N ASN A 224 -3.48 -6.07 19.45
CA ASN A 224 -4.83 -6.56 19.72
C ASN A 224 -5.15 -7.86 18.97
N LEU A 225 -4.69 -7.99 17.73
CA LEU A 225 -4.84 -9.19 16.94
C LEU A 225 -4.02 -10.34 17.54
N GLU A 226 -2.76 -10.12 17.87
CA GLU A 226 -1.85 -11.09 18.47
C GLU A 226 -2.42 -11.65 19.76
N LYS A 227 -2.89 -10.75 20.63
CA LYS A 227 -3.59 -11.14 21.87
C LYS A 227 -4.84 -11.97 21.60
N ALA A 228 -5.68 -11.54 20.68
CA ALA A 228 -6.90 -12.26 20.30
C ALA A 228 -6.58 -13.66 19.77
N VAL A 229 -5.52 -13.79 18.95
CA VAL A 229 -5.08 -15.07 18.37
C VAL A 229 -4.66 -16.04 19.48
N ILE A 230 -3.83 -15.58 20.43
CA ILE A 230 -3.37 -16.42 21.54
C ILE A 230 -4.53 -16.84 22.45
N GLU A 231 -5.34 -15.88 22.89
CA GLU A 231 -6.46 -16.12 23.82
C GLU A 231 -7.59 -16.96 23.19
N GLY A 232 -7.85 -16.77 21.90
CA GLY A 232 -8.89 -17.48 21.16
C GLY A 232 -8.46 -18.83 20.59
N GLY A 233 -7.17 -19.15 20.62
CA GLY A 233 -6.62 -20.39 20.07
C GLY A 233 -6.82 -20.49 18.56
N PHE A 234 -6.63 -19.38 17.84
CA PHE A 234 -6.70 -19.34 16.38
C PHE A 234 -5.44 -19.92 15.75
N ASP A 235 -5.55 -20.44 14.53
CA ASP A 235 -4.41 -20.95 13.78
C ASP A 235 -3.49 -19.81 13.31
N CYS A 236 -4.05 -18.63 13.07
CA CYS A 236 -3.32 -17.41 12.74
C CYS A 236 -4.23 -16.18 12.84
N GLY A 237 -3.61 -15.00 12.78
CA GLY A 237 -4.28 -13.72 12.62
C GLY A 237 -3.93 -13.06 11.28
N ILE A 238 -4.88 -12.31 10.71
CA ILE A 238 -4.72 -11.48 9.51
C ILE A 238 -5.12 -10.06 9.87
N ALA A 239 -4.33 -9.06 9.47
CA ALA A 239 -4.64 -7.65 9.64
C ALA A 239 -4.54 -6.90 8.31
N PHE A 240 -5.57 -6.13 8.02
CA PHE A 240 -5.59 -5.17 6.90
C PHE A 240 -5.32 -3.76 7.41
N ASP A 241 -5.01 -2.84 6.51
CA ASP A 241 -5.09 -1.41 6.80
C ASP A 241 -6.44 -0.80 6.37
N GLY A 242 -6.60 0.50 6.57
CA GLY A 242 -7.91 1.16 6.41
C GLY A 242 -8.55 1.03 5.03
N ASP A 243 -7.78 0.92 3.96
CA ASP A 243 -8.26 0.72 2.58
C ASP A 243 -7.88 -0.65 1.99
N ALA A 244 -7.35 -1.54 2.82
CA ALA A 244 -7.07 -2.94 2.53
C ALA A 244 -6.14 -3.19 1.33
N ASP A 245 -5.24 -2.26 1.04
CA ASP A 245 -4.18 -2.48 0.06
C ASP A 245 -2.96 -3.20 0.68
N ARG A 246 -2.96 -3.39 2.03
CA ARG A 246 -1.95 -4.10 2.82
C ARG A 246 -2.52 -5.27 3.59
N CYS A 247 -1.66 -6.28 3.79
CA CYS A 247 -1.91 -7.42 4.64
C CYS A 247 -0.67 -7.76 5.46
N LEU A 248 -0.81 -7.76 6.79
CA LEU A 248 0.13 -8.41 7.70
C LEU A 248 -0.57 -9.59 8.39
N ALA A 249 0.21 -10.44 9.03
CA ALA A 249 -0.33 -11.59 9.75
C ALA A 249 0.40 -11.81 11.06
N CYS A 250 -0.15 -12.67 11.92
CA CYS A 250 0.58 -13.26 13.02
C CYS A 250 0.29 -14.76 13.10
N ASP A 251 1.27 -15.51 13.61
CA ASP A 251 1.13 -16.94 13.83
C ASP A 251 0.31 -17.26 15.11
N GLU A 252 0.06 -18.54 15.36
CA GLU A 252 -0.70 -19.01 16.53
C GLU A 252 -0.04 -18.70 17.88
N LYS A 253 1.18 -18.18 17.86
CA LYS A 253 1.94 -17.72 19.05
C LYS A 253 1.93 -16.19 19.18
N GLY A 254 1.24 -15.48 18.30
CA GLY A 254 1.21 -14.03 18.24
C GLY A 254 2.50 -13.42 17.69
N GLN A 255 3.32 -14.15 16.93
CA GLN A 255 4.51 -13.60 16.30
C GLN A 255 4.18 -13.02 14.94
N GLU A 256 4.58 -11.78 14.71
CA GLU A 256 4.34 -11.06 13.47
C GLU A 256 4.89 -11.79 12.24
N ILE A 257 4.14 -11.72 11.15
CA ILE A 257 4.51 -12.13 9.80
C ILE A 257 4.34 -10.89 8.92
N ASP A 258 5.44 -10.22 8.65
CA ASP A 258 5.46 -9.00 7.85
C ASP A 258 5.38 -9.26 6.33
N GLY A 259 5.36 -8.18 5.54
CA GLY A 259 5.28 -8.28 4.08
C GLY A 259 6.45 -9.03 3.46
N ASP A 260 7.66 -8.92 3.99
CA ASP A 260 8.82 -9.66 3.49
C ASP A 260 8.64 -11.18 3.70
N LYS A 261 8.11 -11.59 4.86
CA LYS A 261 7.77 -13.01 5.12
C LYS A 261 6.70 -13.52 4.17
N VAL A 262 5.64 -12.71 3.97
CA VAL A 262 4.56 -13.05 3.03
C VAL A 262 5.10 -13.20 1.61
N ILE A 263 5.91 -12.25 1.14
CA ILE A 263 6.55 -12.31 -0.19
C ILE A 263 7.44 -13.55 -0.31
N ALA A 264 8.24 -13.87 0.73
CA ALA A 264 9.08 -15.08 0.71
C ALA A 264 8.25 -16.35 0.56
N LEU A 265 7.23 -16.53 1.41
CA LEU A 265 6.35 -17.70 1.40
C LEU A 265 5.64 -17.88 0.07
N LEU A 266 5.05 -16.80 -0.45
CA LEU A 266 4.33 -16.84 -1.73
C LEU A 266 5.27 -17.07 -2.90
N SER A 267 6.46 -16.43 -2.92
CA SER A 267 7.46 -16.62 -3.97
C SER A 267 7.96 -18.07 -4.03
N MET A 268 8.24 -18.68 -2.87
CA MET A 268 8.63 -20.10 -2.81
C MET A 268 7.54 -21.01 -3.38
N ASN A 269 6.28 -20.81 -2.96
CA ASN A 269 5.15 -21.58 -3.46
C ASN A 269 4.94 -21.37 -4.96
N MET A 270 5.09 -20.14 -5.46
CA MET A 270 5.01 -19.84 -6.89
C MET A 270 6.15 -20.50 -7.67
N LYS A 271 7.37 -20.49 -7.15
CA LYS A 271 8.52 -21.16 -7.76
C LYS A 271 8.32 -22.66 -7.85
N GLU A 272 7.88 -23.30 -6.75
CA GLU A 272 7.60 -24.73 -6.71
C GLU A 272 6.53 -25.12 -7.75
N LYS A 273 5.52 -24.28 -7.95
CA LYS A 273 4.47 -24.46 -8.95
C LYS A 273 4.82 -24.00 -10.36
N GLY A 274 6.06 -23.53 -10.59
CA GLY A 274 6.53 -23.03 -11.89
C GLY A 274 5.84 -21.74 -12.36
N ARG A 275 5.42 -20.89 -11.41
CA ARG A 275 4.65 -19.65 -11.66
C ARG A 275 5.37 -18.38 -11.21
N LEU A 276 6.63 -18.48 -10.79
CA LEU A 276 7.46 -17.33 -10.43
C LEU A 276 8.26 -16.89 -11.65
N ASP A 277 7.76 -15.92 -12.38
CA ASP A 277 8.37 -15.43 -13.61
C ASP A 277 9.79 -14.91 -13.35
N GLY A 278 10.74 -15.36 -14.16
CA GLY A 278 12.16 -15.05 -14.01
C GLY A 278 12.79 -15.54 -12.68
N ASN A 279 12.11 -16.35 -11.88
CA ASN A 279 12.50 -16.67 -10.50
C ASN A 279 12.83 -15.40 -9.67
N THR A 280 12.06 -14.33 -9.87
CA THR A 280 12.33 -13.01 -9.30
C THR A 280 11.12 -12.48 -8.50
N ALA A 281 11.40 -11.86 -7.36
CA ALA A 281 10.48 -11.03 -6.60
C ALA A 281 10.98 -9.58 -6.59
N VAL A 282 10.09 -8.61 -6.78
CA VAL A 282 10.43 -7.18 -6.76
C VAL A 282 10.12 -6.60 -5.38
N VAL A 283 11.12 -5.98 -4.76
CA VAL A 283 11.02 -5.43 -3.41
C VAL A 283 11.65 -4.05 -3.32
N THR A 284 11.53 -3.38 -2.19
CA THR A 284 12.21 -2.09 -2.03
C THR A 284 13.56 -2.25 -1.34
N VAL A 285 14.35 -1.18 -1.37
CA VAL A 285 15.61 -1.09 -0.60
C VAL A 285 15.39 -1.21 0.91
N MET A 286 14.14 -1.20 1.41
CA MET A 286 13.81 -1.36 2.82
C MET A 286 13.61 -2.81 3.26
N SER A 287 13.45 -3.75 2.31
CA SER A 287 13.28 -5.17 2.65
C SER A 287 14.47 -5.71 3.45
N ASN A 288 14.17 -6.54 4.43
CA ASN A 288 15.13 -7.04 5.42
C ASN A 288 16.29 -7.81 4.79
N LEU A 289 17.52 -7.59 5.24
CA LEU A 289 18.70 -8.27 4.69
C LEU A 289 18.62 -9.79 4.90
N GLY A 290 18.03 -10.24 6.02
CA GLY A 290 17.80 -11.66 6.27
C GLY A 290 16.87 -12.28 5.22
N PHE A 291 15.80 -11.55 4.86
CA PHE A 291 14.91 -11.93 3.76
C PHE A 291 15.67 -12.03 2.42
N ILE A 292 16.46 -11.00 2.05
CA ILE A 292 17.22 -10.99 0.81
C ILE A 292 18.13 -12.22 0.70
N LYS A 293 18.90 -12.49 1.76
CA LYS A 293 19.81 -13.65 1.81
C LYS A 293 19.06 -14.98 1.76
N PHE A 294 17.90 -15.04 2.43
CA PHE A 294 17.06 -16.22 2.35
C PHE A 294 16.58 -16.48 0.92
N MET A 295 16.05 -15.47 0.24
CA MET A 295 15.59 -15.59 -1.14
C MET A 295 16.70 -16.06 -2.07
N GLU A 296 17.91 -15.49 -1.96
CA GLU A 296 19.10 -15.92 -2.69
C GLU A 296 19.42 -17.40 -2.45
N SER A 297 19.36 -17.85 -1.16
CA SER A 297 19.59 -19.25 -0.81
C SER A 297 18.56 -20.21 -1.41
N GLN A 298 17.35 -19.73 -1.66
CA GLN A 298 16.29 -20.46 -2.36
C GLN A 298 16.40 -20.37 -3.90
N GLY A 299 17.42 -19.69 -4.43
CA GLY A 299 17.59 -19.44 -5.86
C GLY A 299 16.48 -18.55 -6.43
N ILE A 300 15.99 -17.60 -5.62
CA ILE A 300 15.04 -16.56 -6.01
C ILE A 300 15.79 -15.23 -5.99
N HIS A 301 15.80 -14.55 -7.13
CA HIS A 301 16.39 -13.23 -7.24
C HIS A 301 15.46 -12.18 -6.62
N THR A 302 16.04 -11.13 -6.01
CA THR A 302 15.30 -9.98 -5.49
C THR A 302 15.73 -8.72 -6.24
N GLU A 303 14.83 -8.19 -7.08
CA GLU A 303 15.00 -6.87 -7.68
C GLU A 303 14.63 -5.80 -6.65
N LYS A 304 15.53 -4.80 -6.47
CA LYS A 304 15.39 -3.75 -5.46
C LYS A 304 15.09 -2.42 -6.12
N THR A 305 13.95 -1.84 -5.74
CA THR A 305 13.53 -0.51 -6.19
C THR A 305 13.70 0.53 -5.08
N ALA A 306 13.50 1.80 -5.43
CA ALA A 306 13.27 2.85 -4.44
C ALA A 306 12.01 2.54 -3.62
N VAL A 307 11.88 3.18 -2.45
CA VAL A 307 10.69 3.05 -1.58
C VAL A 307 9.48 3.68 -2.25
N GLY A 308 8.41 2.92 -2.33
CA GLY A 308 7.12 3.31 -2.91
C GLY A 308 6.59 2.21 -3.83
N ASP A 309 5.34 1.85 -3.63
CA ASP A 309 4.63 0.80 -4.37
C ASP A 309 4.62 1.03 -5.89
N ARG A 310 4.60 2.29 -6.32
CA ARG A 310 4.71 2.68 -7.73
C ARG A 310 5.96 2.10 -8.38
N TYR A 311 7.13 2.26 -7.76
CA TYR A 311 8.40 1.78 -8.32
C TYR A 311 8.46 0.24 -8.38
N VAL A 312 7.87 -0.43 -7.39
CA VAL A 312 7.72 -1.88 -7.40
C VAL A 312 6.86 -2.31 -8.57
N LEU A 313 5.69 -1.71 -8.73
CA LEU A 313 4.75 -2.04 -9.81
C LEU A 313 5.34 -1.75 -11.21
N GLU A 314 6.00 -0.61 -11.39
CA GLU A 314 6.67 -0.26 -12.66
C GLU A 314 7.70 -1.31 -13.05
N ASN A 315 8.60 -1.67 -12.12
CA ASN A 315 9.60 -2.70 -12.36
C ASN A 315 8.97 -4.07 -12.69
N MET A 316 7.93 -4.46 -11.95
CA MET A 316 7.20 -5.71 -12.23
C MET A 316 6.60 -5.73 -13.64
N ARG A 317 6.00 -4.62 -14.08
CA ARG A 317 5.37 -4.51 -15.41
C ARG A 317 6.39 -4.51 -16.55
N GLU A 318 7.49 -3.80 -16.37
CA GLU A 318 8.55 -3.70 -17.38
C GLU A 318 9.25 -5.05 -17.62
N ASN A 319 9.40 -5.84 -16.58
CA ASN A 319 10.13 -7.10 -16.63
C ASN A 319 9.23 -8.35 -16.64
N GLY A 320 7.92 -8.17 -16.47
CA GLY A 320 6.95 -9.27 -16.44
C GLY A 320 7.01 -10.12 -15.17
N TYR A 321 7.42 -9.56 -14.03
CA TYR A 321 7.49 -10.30 -12.76
C TYR A 321 6.13 -10.44 -12.08
N ALA A 322 5.88 -11.62 -11.50
CA ALA A 322 4.59 -12.01 -10.99
C ALA A 322 4.27 -11.49 -9.58
N ILE A 323 5.28 -11.26 -8.74
CA ILE A 323 5.13 -10.85 -7.35
C ILE A 323 6.12 -9.75 -6.99
N GLY A 324 5.64 -8.79 -6.22
CA GLY A 324 6.46 -7.76 -5.61
C GLY A 324 5.72 -7.09 -4.45
N GLY A 325 6.44 -6.26 -3.70
CA GLY A 325 5.81 -5.54 -2.59
C GLY A 325 6.80 -4.94 -1.61
N GLU A 326 6.28 -4.61 -0.45
CA GLU A 326 6.99 -3.92 0.63
C GLU A 326 6.81 -4.66 1.96
N GLN A 327 7.78 -4.52 2.86
CA GLN A 327 7.72 -5.05 4.22
C GLN A 327 6.44 -4.62 4.98
N SER A 328 5.89 -3.45 4.65
CA SER A 328 4.64 -2.91 5.20
C SER A 328 3.38 -3.73 4.88
N GLY A 329 3.50 -4.79 4.09
CA GLY A 329 2.39 -5.66 3.70
C GLY A 329 1.68 -5.29 2.40
N HIS A 330 2.14 -4.25 1.68
CA HIS A 330 1.64 -3.94 0.34
C HIS A 330 2.24 -4.94 -0.65
N VAL A 331 1.48 -5.98 -1.00
CA VAL A 331 1.91 -7.08 -1.87
C VAL A 331 1.10 -7.08 -3.15
N ILE A 332 1.79 -7.08 -4.28
CA ILE A 332 1.22 -7.10 -5.63
C ILE A 332 1.38 -8.50 -6.22
N LEU A 333 0.28 -9.11 -6.60
CA LEU A 333 0.23 -10.36 -7.36
C LEU A 333 -0.26 -10.04 -8.78
N LEU A 334 0.67 -9.68 -9.67
CA LEU A 334 0.38 -8.98 -10.95
C LEU A 334 -0.54 -9.77 -11.90
N HIS A 335 -0.56 -11.10 -11.82
CA HIS A 335 -1.48 -11.93 -12.61
C HIS A 335 -2.94 -11.79 -12.15
N HIS A 336 -3.21 -11.23 -10.98
CA HIS A 336 -4.54 -11.12 -10.39
C HIS A 336 -4.97 -9.67 -10.12
N ALA A 337 -4.04 -8.81 -9.72
CA ALA A 337 -4.31 -7.44 -9.30
C ALA A 337 -3.33 -6.45 -9.94
N THR A 338 -3.77 -5.21 -10.14
CA THR A 338 -2.97 -4.11 -10.72
C THR A 338 -2.38 -3.16 -9.68
N THR A 339 -2.56 -3.49 -8.42
CA THR A 339 -2.04 -2.77 -7.24
C THR A 339 -1.89 -3.77 -6.08
N GLY A 340 -1.36 -3.36 -4.95
CA GLY A 340 -1.40 -4.15 -3.73
C GLY A 340 -2.83 -4.50 -3.34
N ASP A 341 -3.02 -5.75 -2.90
CA ASP A 341 -4.33 -6.29 -2.56
C ASP A 341 -4.20 -7.16 -1.31
N GLY A 342 -4.60 -6.58 -0.17
CA GLY A 342 -4.44 -7.24 1.13
C GLY A 342 -5.31 -8.48 1.24
N GLU A 343 -6.54 -8.45 0.74
CA GLU A 343 -7.48 -9.59 0.84
C GLU A 343 -7.08 -10.75 -0.08
N LEU A 344 -6.58 -10.45 -1.27
CA LEU A 344 -5.98 -11.44 -2.17
C LEU A 344 -4.74 -12.07 -1.52
N THR A 345 -3.86 -11.25 -0.96
CA THR A 345 -2.63 -11.67 -0.30
C THR A 345 -2.93 -12.59 0.89
N ALA A 346 -3.87 -12.19 1.75
CA ALA A 346 -4.35 -13.00 2.87
C ALA A 346 -4.90 -14.35 2.40
N GLY A 347 -5.76 -14.33 1.37
CA GLY A 347 -6.33 -15.56 0.82
C GLY A 347 -5.28 -16.53 0.26
N LYS A 348 -4.26 -16.00 -0.43
CA LYS A 348 -3.14 -16.82 -0.94
C LYS A 348 -2.25 -17.34 0.20
N LEU A 349 -1.99 -16.56 1.24
CA LEU A 349 -1.24 -16.99 2.42
C LEU A 349 -1.99 -18.09 3.18
N LEU A 350 -3.28 -17.89 3.45
CA LEU A 350 -4.11 -18.89 4.12
C LEU A 350 -4.25 -20.20 3.29
N LYS A 351 -4.36 -20.07 1.98
CA LYS A 351 -4.32 -21.24 1.09
C LYS A 351 -3.02 -22.02 1.21
N LEU A 352 -1.88 -21.31 1.23
CA LEU A 352 -0.58 -21.93 1.43
C LEU A 352 -0.52 -22.66 2.79
N LEU A 353 -1.03 -22.03 3.85
CA LEU A 353 -1.11 -22.65 5.17
C LEU A 353 -1.94 -23.95 5.11
N ALA A 354 -3.16 -23.89 4.56
CA ALA A 354 -4.04 -25.05 4.44
C ALA A 354 -3.40 -26.20 3.63
N GLU A 355 -2.78 -25.87 2.49
CA GLU A 355 -2.12 -26.86 1.62
C GLU A 355 -0.86 -27.48 2.23
N SER A 356 -0.16 -26.74 3.11
CA SER A 356 1.11 -27.19 3.70
C SER A 356 0.94 -28.24 4.79
N GLY A 357 -0.21 -28.27 5.46
CA GLY A 357 -0.45 -29.10 6.67
C GLY A 357 0.42 -28.70 7.88
N LYS A 358 1.09 -27.54 7.84
CA LYS A 358 1.96 -27.01 8.89
C LYS A 358 1.21 -26.01 9.77
N LYS A 359 1.80 -25.67 10.92
CA LYS A 359 1.37 -24.53 11.71
C LYS A 359 1.92 -23.22 11.09
N MET A 360 1.25 -22.12 11.34
CA MET A 360 1.71 -20.83 10.83
C MET A 360 3.08 -20.44 11.40
N SER A 361 3.39 -20.81 12.65
CA SER A 361 4.72 -20.58 13.24
C SER A 361 5.85 -21.37 12.58
N GLU A 362 5.56 -22.51 11.96
CA GLU A 362 6.56 -23.24 11.17
C GLU A 362 6.83 -22.55 9.84
N LEU A 363 5.81 -21.95 9.23
CA LEU A 363 5.97 -21.11 8.05
C LEU A 363 6.66 -19.79 8.39
N ASN A 364 6.34 -19.16 9.53
CA ASN A 364 7.00 -17.95 10.01
C ASN A 364 8.50 -18.16 10.28
N GLY A 365 8.87 -19.37 10.71
CA GLY A 365 10.25 -19.73 11.04
C GLY A 365 11.18 -20.01 9.86
N ILE A 366 10.79 -19.73 8.61
CA ILE A 366 11.60 -20.07 7.42
C ILE A 366 12.94 -19.35 7.33
N TYR A 367 13.04 -18.15 7.89
CA TYR A 367 14.31 -17.43 8.08
C TYR A 367 14.22 -16.50 9.30
N ALA A 368 15.37 -16.15 9.86
CA ALA A 368 15.48 -15.17 10.92
C ALA A 368 15.62 -13.76 10.32
N GLN A 369 14.78 -12.83 10.75
CA GLN A 369 14.95 -11.42 10.43
C GLN A 369 16.22 -10.89 11.10
N TYR A 370 16.95 -10.06 10.38
CA TYR A 370 18.08 -9.36 10.97
C TYR A 370 17.57 -8.18 11.81
N PRO A 371 18.11 -8.00 13.02
CA PRO A 371 17.88 -6.79 13.79
C PRO A 371 18.15 -5.52 12.99
N GLN A 372 17.35 -4.48 13.24
CA GLN A 372 17.43 -3.20 12.55
C GLN A 372 17.44 -2.05 13.55
N VAL A 373 18.32 -1.09 13.36
CA VAL A 373 18.35 0.19 14.07
C VAL A 373 18.00 1.30 13.11
N LEU A 374 16.96 2.05 13.43
CA LEU A 374 16.50 3.19 12.62
C LEU A 374 16.57 4.48 13.46
N VAL A 375 17.43 5.40 13.05
CA VAL A 375 17.57 6.71 13.70
C VAL A 375 17.18 7.83 12.72
N ASN A 376 16.35 8.76 13.19
CA ASN A 376 15.95 9.92 12.43
C ASN A 376 16.72 11.15 12.92
N VAL A 377 17.48 11.79 12.03
CA VAL A 377 18.15 13.08 12.29
C VAL A 377 17.29 14.18 11.70
N VAL A 378 16.86 15.14 12.52
CA VAL A 378 16.08 16.29 12.04
C VAL A 378 16.97 17.16 11.17
N ALA A 379 16.53 17.46 9.95
CA ALA A 379 17.29 18.24 8.98
C ALA A 379 16.35 19.04 8.08
N ASN A 380 16.59 20.35 7.96
CA ASN A 380 15.85 21.23 7.07
C ASN A 380 16.24 21.00 5.59
N ALA A 381 15.59 21.71 4.66
CA ALA A 381 15.83 21.57 3.24
C ALA A 381 17.28 21.85 2.81
N ALA A 382 17.91 22.89 3.40
CA ALA A 382 19.31 23.22 3.09
C ALA A 382 20.27 22.14 3.61
N GLN A 383 20.05 21.65 4.82
CA GLN A 383 20.82 20.53 5.42
C GLN A 383 20.67 19.23 4.62
N LYS A 384 19.46 18.94 4.17
CA LYS A 384 19.19 17.78 3.29
C LYS A 384 19.93 17.91 1.94
N ALA A 385 20.04 19.12 1.39
CA ALA A 385 20.81 19.38 0.18
C ALA A 385 22.33 19.26 0.43
N ALA A 386 22.83 19.78 1.54
CA ALA A 386 24.21 19.67 1.96
C ALA A 386 24.63 18.20 2.12
N TYR A 387 23.81 17.39 2.77
CA TYR A 387 24.03 15.93 2.90
C TYR A 387 24.26 15.26 1.55
N LYS A 388 23.45 15.57 0.53
CA LYS A 388 23.58 14.95 -0.81
C LYS A 388 24.90 15.30 -1.50
N GLY A 389 25.52 16.44 -1.15
CA GLY A 389 26.75 16.92 -1.75
C GLY A 389 28.04 16.59 -0.95
N ASP A 390 27.91 16.06 0.26
CA ASP A 390 29.05 15.84 1.15
C ASP A 390 29.76 14.51 0.88
N LYS A 391 30.83 14.56 0.08
CA LYS A 391 31.65 13.39 -0.24
C LYS A 391 32.34 12.76 0.98
N VAL A 392 32.80 13.59 1.93
CA VAL A 392 33.51 13.08 3.12
C VAL A 392 32.55 12.25 3.98
N LEU A 393 31.28 12.69 4.07
CA LEU A 393 30.25 11.93 4.79
C LEU A 393 29.88 10.66 4.02
N ALA A 394 29.77 10.70 2.69
CA ALA A 394 29.51 9.54 1.87
C ALA A 394 30.63 8.48 2.03
N ASP A 395 31.90 8.88 1.96
CA ASP A 395 33.07 8.01 2.17
C ASP A 395 33.08 7.42 3.61
N PHE A 396 32.69 8.22 4.60
CA PHE A 396 32.57 7.74 5.98
C PHE A 396 31.50 6.66 6.10
N ILE A 397 30.32 6.87 5.54
CA ILE A 397 29.19 5.91 5.54
C ILE A 397 29.63 4.61 4.84
N GLU A 398 30.30 4.71 3.70
CA GLU A 398 30.79 3.54 2.97
C GLU A 398 31.83 2.76 3.81
N ASN A 399 32.72 3.44 4.52
CA ASN A 399 33.68 2.78 5.43
C ASN A 399 32.97 2.08 6.59
N GLU A 400 31.89 2.65 7.14
CA GLU A 400 31.08 1.99 8.17
C GLU A 400 30.35 0.77 7.61
N GLN A 401 29.83 0.85 6.36
CA GLN A 401 29.26 -0.31 5.66
C GLN A 401 30.27 -1.44 5.49
N GLN A 402 31.49 -1.13 5.09
CA GLN A 402 32.55 -2.14 4.88
C GLN A 402 32.91 -2.88 6.17
N LYS A 403 32.83 -2.23 7.34
CA LYS A 403 33.07 -2.87 8.63
C LYS A 403 32.02 -3.93 8.98
N LEU A 404 30.82 -3.82 8.49
CA LEU A 404 29.76 -4.81 8.68
C LEU A 404 29.92 -6.02 7.75
N MET A 405 30.80 -5.95 6.75
CA MET A 405 31.01 -7.00 5.76
C MET A 405 29.65 -7.49 5.17
N ASP A 406 29.54 -8.80 4.96
CA ASP A 406 28.30 -9.42 4.46
C ASP A 406 27.25 -9.67 5.57
N MET A 407 27.55 -9.30 6.81
CA MET A 407 26.67 -9.55 7.95
C MET A 407 25.77 -8.37 8.30
N GLY A 408 25.91 -7.25 7.59
CA GLY A 408 25.09 -6.07 7.84
C GLY A 408 25.02 -5.12 6.67
N ARG A 409 24.11 -4.15 6.78
CA ARG A 409 23.83 -3.14 5.76
C ARG A 409 23.58 -1.78 6.38
N VAL A 410 24.10 -0.74 5.75
CA VAL A 410 23.80 0.66 6.06
C VAL A 410 22.95 1.26 4.94
N LEU A 411 21.88 1.94 5.30
CA LEU A 411 21.06 2.72 4.37
C LEU A 411 20.79 4.10 4.97
N VAL A 412 21.40 5.14 4.39
CA VAL A 412 21.14 6.52 4.80
C VAL A 412 20.41 7.24 3.70
N ARG A 413 19.24 7.81 4.00
CA ARG A 413 18.42 8.50 3.01
C ARG A 413 17.76 9.76 3.54
N VAL A 414 17.58 10.71 2.66
CA VAL A 414 16.80 11.93 2.93
C VAL A 414 15.31 11.60 2.79
N SER A 415 14.49 11.98 3.77
CA SER A 415 13.04 11.87 3.62
C SER A 415 12.52 12.85 2.56
N GLY A 416 11.67 12.39 1.66
CA GLY A 416 11.04 13.24 0.64
C GLY A 416 10.04 14.24 1.25
N THR A 417 9.25 13.77 2.21
CA THR A 417 8.11 14.50 2.78
C THR A 417 8.40 15.14 4.14
N GLU A 418 9.31 14.57 4.94
CA GLU A 418 9.60 15.04 6.30
C GLU A 418 10.96 15.75 6.39
N PRO A 419 11.15 16.67 7.34
CA PRO A 419 12.43 17.34 7.58
C PRO A 419 13.42 16.42 8.33
N LYS A 420 13.83 15.31 7.68
CA LYS A 420 14.66 14.27 8.32
C LYS A 420 15.64 13.63 7.33
N ILE A 421 16.80 13.23 7.86
CA ILE A 421 17.70 12.23 7.30
C ILE A 421 17.48 10.94 8.11
N ARG A 422 17.22 9.85 7.45
CA ARG A 422 16.99 8.54 8.09
C ARG A 422 18.24 7.68 7.95
N VAL A 423 18.76 7.22 9.08
CA VAL A 423 19.88 6.30 9.18
C VAL A 423 19.34 4.95 9.60
N MET A 424 19.40 3.98 8.72
CA MET A 424 19.04 2.59 9.00
C MET A 424 20.31 1.74 8.93
N VAL A 425 20.55 0.97 9.96
CA VAL A 425 21.61 -0.05 10.01
C VAL A 425 20.98 -1.37 10.41
N GLU A 426 21.33 -2.39 9.70
CA GLU A 426 20.75 -3.72 9.81
C GLU A 426 21.86 -4.77 9.80
N GLY A 427 21.74 -5.80 10.60
CA GLY A 427 22.76 -6.86 10.69
C GLY A 427 22.47 -7.89 11.77
N GLN A 428 23.28 -8.94 11.83
CA GLN A 428 23.08 -10.05 12.76
C GLN A 428 23.41 -9.68 14.22
N ASP A 429 24.35 -8.76 14.43
CA ASP A 429 24.83 -8.34 15.75
C ASP A 429 24.23 -6.97 16.09
N LEU A 430 23.27 -6.96 17.03
CA LEU A 430 22.54 -5.75 17.45
C LEU A 430 23.49 -4.69 18.04
N GLU A 431 24.52 -5.09 18.81
CA GLU A 431 25.47 -4.13 19.41
C GLU A 431 26.33 -3.47 18.31
N ALA A 432 26.81 -4.26 17.36
CA ALA A 432 27.59 -3.75 16.23
C ALA A 432 26.82 -2.75 15.38
N ILE A 433 25.54 -3.05 15.06
CA ILE A 433 24.70 -2.14 14.24
C ILE A 433 24.30 -0.88 15.01
N ASP A 434 24.04 -0.95 16.31
CA ASP A 434 23.74 0.22 17.15
C ASP A 434 24.95 1.17 17.23
N LEU A 435 26.14 0.64 17.46
CA LEU A 435 27.38 1.43 17.44
C LEU A 435 27.65 2.04 16.06
N CYS A 436 27.40 1.31 14.98
CA CYS A 436 27.53 1.81 13.62
C CYS A 436 26.56 2.98 13.37
N ALA A 437 25.27 2.80 13.72
CA ALA A 437 24.24 3.82 13.56
C ALA A 437 24.60 5.10 14.35
N LYS A 438 25.06 4.97 15.60
CA LYS A 438 25.49 6.11 16.43
C LYS A 438 26.64 6.88 15.76
N ARG A 439 27.70 6.20 15.30
CA ARG A 439 28.84 6.87 14.64
C ARG A 439 28.41 7.63 13.38
N ILE A 440 27.47 7.07 12.59
CA ILE A 440 26.95 7.71 11.39
C ILE A 440 26.13 8.96 11.78
N VAL A 441 25.25 8.83 12.78
CA VAL A 441 24.43 9.95 13.28
C VAL A 441 25.30 11.08 13.82
N ASP A 442 26.33 10.76 14.62
CA ASP A 442 27.27 11.74 15.16
C ASP A 442 28.01 12.48 14.04
N LYS A 443 28.40 11.74 12.97
CA LYS A 443 29.08 12.34 11.82
C LYS A 443 28.14 13.23 10.98
N ILE A 444 26.86 12.87 10.88
CA ILE A 444 25.84 13.71 10.24
C ILE A 444 25.64 14.99 11.07
N ASN A 445 25.52 14.88 12.39
CA ASN A 445 25.36 16.03 13.27
C ASN A 445 26.55 16.99 13.14
N GLU A 446 27.77 16.49 13.27
CA GLU A 446 29.01 17.29 13.14
C GLU A 446 29.07 18.08 11.81
N ARG A 447 28.76 17.42 10.69
CA ARG A 447 29.01 18.00 9.37
C ARG A 447 27.83 18.74 8.74
N ILE A 448 26.63 18.37 9.10
CA ILE A 448 25.40 18.81 8.40
C ILE A 448 24.49 19.63 9.31
N ILE A 449 24.44 19.33 10.59
CA ILE A 449 23.52 19.99 11.52
C ILE A 449 24.23 21.16 12.23
N GLU A 450 25.47 20.96 12.67
CA GLU A 450 26.26 21.93 13.47
C GLU A 450 27.27 22.70 12.60
N GLY A 451 27.68 22.20 11.45
CA GLY A 451 28.57 22.83 10.47
C GLY A 451 27.79 23.69 9.47
#